data_2c50e574482ea10673570aae0b88ced5
#
_entry.id   2c50e574482ea10673570aae0b88ced5
#
_cell.length_a   1.000
_cell.length_b   1.000
_cell.length_c   1.000
_cell.angle_alpha   90.00
_cell.angle_beta   90.00
_cell.angle_gamma   90.00
#
_symmetry.space_group_name_H-M   'P 1'
#
loop_
_entity.id
_entity.type
_entity.pdbx_description
1 polymer ?
#
loop_
_entity_poly.entity_id
_entity_poly.type
_entity_poly.pdbx_seq_one_letter_code
_entity_poly.pdbx_strand_id
1 'polypeptide(L)'
;MNKTPDSTKLAKLHELNTLLPREIRGQSHALPRIASVVRRGELGLTKPGRPRGSFLLLGPTGVGKTETVVVLTTQIFGAGQLFRFDMSEFQNQESLGLLLGARLGEVGYLGGVRERAAEGSLLFDEAEKAHPRVLDILLQLLDAARITVATGQTLDFSGFYIWLTSNIGSAELMSLQHSNDATLERHVLTRAQQTLRPEIFARVNEKLVFHRLSYEHQLEIAEKFLAREIQFLKARGHALELDKTVLPFLVRKGFHPKLGARPMRDAVEKLVGDAVSECLLDARPACGALAVDDSRDCLVVL
;
A
#
# COMPACT_ATOMS: atom_id res chain seq x y z
N MET A 1 15.77 14.34 23.13
CA MET A 1 15.91 15.62 22.40
C MET A 1 15.33 15.42 21.01
N ASN A 2 14.18 16.02 20.70
CA ASN A 2 13.62 16.02 19.34
C ASN A 2 14.54 16.84 18.44
N LYS A 3 15.26 16.17 17.52
CA LYS A 3 15.98 16.89 16.46
C LYS A 3 14.93 17.60 15.61
N THR A 4 15.05 18.91 15.46
CA THR A 4 14.28 19.67 14.47
C THR A 4 14.44 18.97 13.12
N PRO A 5 13.33 18.69 12.40
CA PRO A 5 13.44 18.02 11.10
C PRO A 5 14.32 18.83 10.16
N ASP A 6 15.18 18.14 9.40
CA ASP A 6 16.01 18.74 8.36
C ASP A 6 15.12 19.46 7.32
N SER A 7 15.62 20.51 6.70
CA SER A 7 14.93 21.31 5.68
C SER A 7 14.40 20.44 4.53
N THR A 8 15.15 19.43 4.12
CA THR A 8 14.74 18.45 3.11
C THR A 8 13.51 17.64 3.55
N LYS A 9 13.48 17.25 4.82
CA LYS A 9 12.34 16.50 5.40
C LYS A 9 11.11 17.41 5.51
N LEU A 10 11.29 18.67 5.90
CA LEU A 10 10.19 19.65 5.94
C LEU A 10 9.58 19.87 4.55
N ALA A 11 10.41 20.02 3.51
CA ALA A 11 9.95 20.14 2.14
C ALA A 11 9.08 18.92 1.72
N LYS A 12 9.57 17.71 1.97
CA LYS A 12 8.82 16.48 1.71
C LYS A 12 7.46 16.44 2.43
N LEU A 13 7.39 16.89 3.69
CA LEU A 13 6.17 16.95 4.47
C LEU A 13 5.16 17.97 3.91
N HIS A 14 5.63 19.08 3.38
CA HIS A 14 4.79 20.08 2.70
C HIS A 14 4.18 19.50 1.43
N GLU A 15 4.94 18.73 0.65
CA GLU A 15 4.53 18.16 -0.62
C GLU A 15 3.59 16.95 -0.50
N LEU A 16 3.41 16.36 0.69
CA LEU A 16 2.61 15.13 0.84
C LEU A 16 1.19 15.24 0.26
N ASN A 17 0.53 16.41 0.38
CA ASN A 17 -0.83 16.60 -0.14
C ASN A 17 -0.91 16.62 -1.67
N THR A 18 0.19 16.92 -2.35
CA THR A 18 0.29 16.91 -3.81
C THR A 18 0.87 15.61 -4.33
N LEU A 19 1.82 15.05 -3.62
CA LEU A 19 2.50 13.80 -4.00
C LEU A 19 1.58 12.59 -3.87
N LEU A 20 0.89 12.44 -2.73
CA LEU A 20 0.05 11.26 -2.51
C LEU A 20 -1.06 11.10 -3.56
N PRO A 21 -1.85 12.12 -3.95
CA PRO A 21 -2.83 11.99 -5.02
C PRO A 21 -2.22 11.71 -6.41
N ARG A 22 -0.98 12.12 -6.65
CA ARG A 22 -0.25 11.79 -7.88
C ARG A 22 0.12 10.32 -7.96
N GLU A 23 0.43 9.71 -6.83
CA GLU A 23 0.84 8.31 -6.77
C GLU A 23 -0.33 7.35 -6.57
N ILE A 24 -1.33 7.75 -5.78
CA ILE A 24 -2.49 6.95 -5.37
C ILE A 24 -3.76 7.59 -5.94
N ARG A 25 -4.44 6.88 -6.82
CA ARG A 25 -5.66 7.35 -7.48
C ARG A 25 -6.91 6.91 -6.74
N GLY A 26 -7.96 7.72 -6.81
CA GLY A 26 -9.29 7.38 -6.32
C GLY A 26 -9.48 7.41 -4.79
N GLN A 27 -8.50 7.96 -4.02
CA GLN A 27 -8.55 7.95 -2.55
C GLN A 27 -8.37 9.36 -1.96
N SER A 28 -8.82 10.39 -2.67
CA SER A 28 -8.62 11.80 -2.29
C SER A 28 -9.18 12.17 -0.92
N HIS A 29 -10.21 11.49 -0.43
CA HIS A 29 -10.81 11.68 0.90
C HIS A 29 -9.92 11.12 2.04
N ALA A 30 -9.15 10.07 1.80
CA ALA A 30 -8.33 9.38 2.82
C ALA A 30 -6.91 9.98 2.93
N LEU A 31 -6.31 10.36 1.79
CA LEU A 31 -4.90 10.77 1.72
C LEU A 31 -4.56 12.00 2.57
N PRO A 32 -5.38 13.07 2.67
CA PRO A 32 -5.08 14.21 3.54
C PRO A 32 -5.08 13.85 5.03
N ARG A 33 -5.93 12.90 5.45
CA ARG A 33 -5.98 12.41 6.84
C ARG A 33 -4.67 11.68 7.18
N ILE A 34 -4.18 10.83 6.27
CA ILE A 34 -2.88 10.16 6.40
C ILE A 34 -1.77 11.20 6.51
N ALA A 35 -1.70 12.16 5.58
CA ALA A 35 -0.68 13.20 5.58
C ALA A 35 -0.67 14.02 6.88
N SER A 36 -1.84 14.29 7.46
CA SER A 36 -1.97 15.01 8.73
C SER A 36 -1.32 14.25 9.90
N VAL A 37 -1.58 12.92 10.03
CA VAL A 37 -0.96 12.11 11.09
C VAL A 37 0.55 12.02 10.88
N VAL A 38 0.99 11.82 9.64
CA VAL A 38 2.41 11.72 9.30
C VAL A 38 3.15 13.02 9.65
N ARG A 39 2.59 14.18 9.30
CA ARG A 39 3.18 15.47 9.69
C ARG A 39 3.33 15.59 11.20
N ARG A 40 2.29 15.26 11.98
CA ARG A 40 2.37 15.28 13.45
C ARG A 40 3.45 14.34 13.97
N GLY A 41 3.55 13.13 13.43
CA GLY A 41 4.56 12.15 13.80
C GLY A 41 5.99 12.65 13.54
N GLU A 42 6.23 13.18 12.34
CA GLU A 42 7.56 13.66 11.94
C GLU A 42 7.99 14.96 12.61
N LEU A 43 7.02 15.78 13.03
CA LEU A 43 7.27 17.01 13.81
C LEU A 43 7.38 16.75 15.33
N GLY A 44 7.33 15.47 15.77
CA GLY A 44 7.47 15.12 17.18
C GLY A 44 6.28 15.51 18.06
N LEU A 45 5.09 15.69 17.46
CA LEU A 45 3.84 16.04 18.16
C LEU A 45 3.07 14.82 18.68
N THR A 46 3.65 13.63 18.56
CA THR A 46 3.11 12.39 19.12
C THR A 46 3.49 12.25 20.60
N LYS A 47 2.57 11.73 21.42
CA LYS A 47 2.84 11.49 22.85
C LYS A 47 3.98 10.49 23.05
N PRO A 48 4.86 10.68 24.04
CA PRO A 48 5.92 9.73 24.36
C PRO A 48 5.38 8.33 24.62
N GLY A 49 6.13 7.31 24.22
CA GLY A 49 5.73 5.90 24.37
C GLY A 49 4.62 5.43 23.42
N ARG A 50 4.30 6.19 22.39
CA ARG A 50 3.37 5.82 21.33
C ARG A 50 4.11 5.68 19.99
N PRO A 51 3.61 4.89 19.02
CA PRO A 51 4.14 4.93 17.67
C PRO A 51 3.96 6.32 17.06
N ARG A 52 4.74 6.69 16.03
CA ARG A 52 4.60 7.99 15.32
C ARG A 52 3.20 8.22 14.78
N GLY A 53 2.53 7.15 14.39
CA GLY A 53 1.15 7.12 13.98
C GLY A 53 0.71 5.70 13.71
N SER A 54 -0.60 5.46 13.77
CA SER A 54 -1.19 4.16 13.49
C SER A 54 -2.43 4.30 12.62
N PHE A 55 -2.57 3.39 11.66
CA PHE A 55 -3.59 3.45 10.62
C PHE A 55 -4.25 2.09 10.43
N LEU A 56 -5.55 2.10 10.22
CA LEU A 56 -6.33 0.95 9.76
C LEU A 56 -6.92 1.30 8.39
N LEU A 57 -6.45 0.62 7.35
CA LEU A 57 -6.88 0.81 5.97
C LEU A 57 -7.87 -0.30 5.60
N LEU A 58 -9.13 0.05 5.42
CA LEU A 58 -10.25 -0.85 5.14
C LEU A 58 -10.65 -0.75 3.67
N GLY A 59 -11.15 -1.83 3.09
CA GLY A 59 -11.72 -1.82 1.74
C GLY A 59 -11.23 -2.95 0.85
N PRO A 60 -11.67 -3.00 -0.42
CA PRO A 60 -11.42 -4.11 -1.33
C PRO A 60 -9.93 -4.28 -1.66
N THR A 61 -9.60 -5.44 -2.19
CA THR A 61 -8.26 -5.70 -2.75
C THR A 61 -8.01 -4.82 -3.97
N GLY A 62 -6.75 -4.36 -4.12
CA GLY A 62 -6.29 -3.65 -5.33
C GLY A 62 -6.79 -2.21 -5.48
N VAL A 63 -7.23 -1.55 -4.41
CA VAL A 63 -7.66 -0.13 -4.40
C VAL A 63 -6.57 0.83 -3.93
N GLY A 64 -5.36 0.34 -3.63
CA GLY A 64 -4.21 1.17 -3.27
C GLY A 64 -3.84 1.21 -1.79
N LYS A 65 -4.42 0.37 -0.90
CA LYS A 65 -4.09 0.33 0.54
C LYS A 65 -2.59 0.14 0.78
N THR A 66 -2.05 -0.99 0.35
CA THR A 66 -0.63 -1.34 0.51
C THR A 66 0.28 -0.38 -0.26
N GLU A 67 -0.12 0.03 -1.47
CA GLU A 67 0.64 0.99 -2.29
C GLU A 67 0.81 2.34 -1.58
N THR A 68 -0.22 2.82 -0.87
CA THR A 68 -0.15 4.04 -0.06
C THR A 68 0.95 3.95 1.01
N VAL A 69 1.07 2.80 1.68
CA VAL A 69 2.12 2.58 2.68
C VAL A 69 3.50 2.55 2.05
N VAL A 70 3.64 1.87 0.90
CA VAL A 70 4.90 1.79 0.15
C VAL A 70 5.36 3.19 -0.27
N VAL A 71 4.49 3.94 -0.95
CA VAL A 71 4.79 5.29 -1.45
C VAL A 71 5.20 6.21 -0.30
N LEU A 72 4.40 6.23 0.77
CA LEU A 72 4.65 7.11 1.90
C LEU A 72 5.94 6.75 2.63
N THR A 73 6.17 5.47 2.90
CA THR A 73 7.39 5.02 3.58
C THR A 73 8.63 5.35 2.77
N THR A 74 8.60 5.12 1.46
CA THR A 74 9.71 5.44 0.56
C THR A 74 9.97 6.95 0.51
N GLN A 75 8.93 7.77 0.52
CA GLN A 75 9.06 9.22 0.50
C GLN A 75 9.67 9.78 1.79
N ILE A 76 9.27 9.26 2.94
CA ILE A 76 9.71 9.79 4.24
C ILE A 76 11.07 9.20 4.66
N PHE A 77 11.24 7.90 4.55
CA PHE A 77 12.38 7.17 5.10
C PHE A 77 13.35 6.65 4.03
N GLY A 78 12.93 6.60 2.77
CA GLY A 78 13.69 5.95 1.69
C GLY A 78 13.32 4.47 1.51
N ALA A 79 13.93 3.85 0.50
CA ALA A 79 13.73 2.44 0.20
C ALA A 79 14.28 1.55 1.33
N GLY A 80 13.63 0.40 1.57
CA GLY A 80 14.07 -0.59 2.56
C GLY A 80 13.62 -0.34 4.00
N GLN A 81 12.86 0.73 4.27
CA GLN A 81 12.34 1.04 5.60
C GLN A 81 10.87 0.59 5.80
N LEU A 82 10.34 -0.19 4.89
CA LEU A 82 9.05 -0.86 5.01
C LEU A 82 9.25 -2.33 5.38
N PHE A 83 8.70 -2.71 6.52
CA PHE A 83 8.70 -4.08 7.02
C PHE A 83 7.27 -4.63 6.98
N ARG A 84 7.04 -5.59 6.08
CA ARG A 84 5.72 -6.15 5.81
C ARG A 84 5.58 -7.52 6.43
N PHE A 85 4.44 -7.75 7.08
CA PHE A 85 4.01 -8.99 7.69
C PHE A 85 2.63 -9.36 7.13
N ASP A 86 2.53 -10.45 6.39
CA ASP A 86 1.26 -10.96 5.90
C ASP A 86 0.61 -11.78 7.03
N MET A 87 -0.49 -11.32 7.56
CA MET A 87 -1.16 -11.96 8.69
C MET A 87 -1.79 -13.31 8.33
N SER A 88 -1.86 -13.65 7.05
CA SER A 88 -2.24 -15.00 6.61
C SER A 88 -1.20 -16.07 7.01
N GLU A 89 0.06 -15.67 7.21
CA GLU A 89 1.13 -16.54 7.71
C GLU A 89 1.11 -16.69 9.23
N PHE A 90 0.35 -15.85 9.93
CA PHE A 90 0.29 -15.77 11.39
C PHE A 90 -1.07 -16.18 11.98
N GLN A 91 -1.70 -17.20 11.39
CA GLN A 91 -3.01 -17.70 11.79
C GLN A 91 -2.95 -18.69 12.98
N ASN A 92 -1.78 -19.27 13.26
CA ASN A 92 -1.57 -20.28 14.28
C ASN A 92 -0.82 -19.71 15.48
N GLN A 93 -0.97 -20.35 16.64
CA GLN A 93 -0.30 -19.92 17.87
C GLN A 93 1.23 -20.00 17.76
N GLU A 94 1.75 -20.99 17.02
CA GLU A 94 3.18 -21.21 16.80
C GLU A 94 3.82 -20.06 16.02
N SER A 95 3.06 -19.39 15.17
CA SER A 95 3.54 -18.23 14.39
C SER A 95 3.93 -17.03 15.28
N LEU A 96 3.49 -17.00 16.55
CA LEU A 96 3.97 -16.00 17.50
C LEU A 96 5.50 -16.05 17.67
N GLY A 97 6.06 -17.27 17.66
CA GLY A 97 7.50 -17.48 17.72
C GLY A 97 8.26 -16.88 16.54
N LEU A 98 7.65 -16.79 15.36
CA LEU A 98 8.27 -16.12 14.20
C LEU A 98 8.43 -14.61 14.45
N LEU A 99 7.46 -13.99 15.11
CA LEU A 99 7.51 -12.56 15.42
C LEU A 99 8.48 -12.22 16.55
N LEU A 100 8.46 -12.99 17.63
CA LEU A 100 9.14 -12.68 18.88
C LEU A 100 10.40 -13.51 19.14
N GLY A 101 10.64 -14.57 18.35
CA GLY A 101 11.57 -15.65 18.64
C GLY A 101 10.84 -16.82 19.34
N ALA A 102 11.10 -18.05 18.88
CA ALA A 102 10.48 -19.26 19.41
C ALA A 102 11.23 -19.84 20.64
N ARG A 103 12.55 -19.61 20.71
CA ARG A 103 13.44 -20.08 21.75
C ARG A 103 14.15 -18.94 22.46
N LEU A 104 14.59 -19.17 23.67
CA LEU A 104 15.42 -18.22 24.40
C LEU A 104 16.68 -17.87 23.59
N GLY A 105 16.90 -16.57 23.35
CA GLY A 105 18.00 -16.07 22.54
C GLY A 105 17.68 -15.82 21.06
N GLU A 106 16.54 -16.26 20.55
CA GLU A 106 16.10 -15.95 19.19
C GLU A 106 15.50 -14.54 19.11
N VAL A 107 15.90 -13.81 18.07
CA VAL A 107 15.53 -12.39 17.92
C VAL A 107 14.10 -12.22 17.35
N GLY A 108 13.61 -13.19 16.55
CA GLY A 108 12.36 -13.09 15.82
C GLY A 108 12.33 -11.98 14.76
N TYR A 109 11.26 -11.90 14.00
CA TYR A 109 11.16 -10.90 12.92
C TYR A 109 11.18 -9.46 13.46
N LEU A 110 10.46 -9.17 14.54
CA LEU A 110 10.44 -7.83 15.13
C LEU A 110 11.79 -7.41 15.71
N GLY A 111 12.54 -8.36 16.28
CA GLY A 111 13.91 -8.08 16.69
C GLY A 111 14.81 -7.77 15.49
N GLY A 112 14.74 -8.57 14.43
CA GLY A 112 15.48 -8.31 13.18
C GLY A 112 15.14 -6.98 12.52
N VAL A 113 13.89 -6.49 12.66
CA VAL A 113 13.53 -5.12 12.25
C VAL A 113 14.33 -4.08 13.04
N ARG A 114 14.36 -4.22 14.37
CA ARG A 114 15.06 -3.24 15.24
C ARG A 114 16.57 -3.25 15.08
N GLU A 115 17.16 -4.38 14.71
CA GLU A 115 18.59 -4.46 14.35
C GLU A 115 18.92 -3.70 13.06
N ARG A 116 17.95 -3.65 12.10
CA ARG A 116 18.15 -3.02 10.79
C ARG A 116 17.77 -1.55 10.77
N ALA A 117 16.79 -1.13 11.57
CA ALA A 117 16.22 0.21 11.50
C ALA A 117 15.83 0.77 12.86
N ALA A 118 16.09 2.05 13.06
CA ALA A 118 15.62 2.83 14.19
C ALA A 118 14.22 3.44 13.95
N GLU A 119 13.85 3.64 12.69
CA GLU A 119 12.60 4.24 12.24
C GLU A 119 12.11 3.62 10.93
N GLY A 120 10.81 3.73 10.64
CA GLY A 120 10.24 3.17 9.43
C GLY A 120 8.74 2.91 9.53
N SER A 121 8.27 1.96 8.74
CA SER A 121 6.87 1.50 8.77
C SER A 121 6.78 -0.01 9.00
N LEU A 122 5.92 -0.42 9.94
CA LEU A 122 5.49 -1.81 10.10
C LEU A 122 4.11 -1.94 9.45
N LEU A 123 4.01 -2.79 8.45
CA LEU A 123 2.77 -3.09 7.75
C LEU A 123 2.30 -4.51 8.08
N PHE A 124 1.17 -4.61 8.77
CA PHE A 124 0.47 -5.86 9.04
C PHE A 124 -0.69 -5.99 8.06
N ASP A 125 -0.48 -6.78 7.02
CA ASP A 125 -1.43 -6.94 5.91
C ASP A 125 -2.46 -8.01 6.26
N GLU A 126 -3.76 -7.78 5.96
CA GLU A 126 -4.89 -8.65 6.28
C GLU A 126 -5.02 -8.97 7.79
N ALA A 127 -5.00 -7.93 8.62
CA ALA A 127 -4.98 -8.03 10.09
C ALA A 127 -6.11 -8.89 10.67
N GLU A 128 -7.26 -9.02 9.98
CA GLU A 128 -8.38 -9.87 10.38
C GLU A 128 -8.05 -11.37 10.39
N LYS A 129 -6.98 -11.79 9.71
CA LYS A 129 -6.56 -13.20 9.64
C LYS A 129 -5.64 -13.62 10.78
N ALA A 130 -5.08 -12.65 11.50
CA ALA A 130 -4.10 -12.91 12.55
C ALA A 130 -4.68 -13.73 13.71
N HIS A 131 -3.88 -14.66 14.24
CA HIS A 131 -4.23 -15.38 15.48
C HIS A 131 -4.44 -14.39 16.65
N PRO A 132 -5.38 -14.63 17.60
CA PRO A 132 -5.65 -13.73 18.72
C PRO A 132 -4.42 -13.30 19.53
N ARG A 133 -3.46 -14.20 19.75
CA ARG A 133 -2.20 -13.86 20.44
C ARG A 133 -1.28 -12.93 19.65
N VAL A 134 -1.31 -13.00 18.33
CA VAL A 134 -0.60 -12.04 17.46
C VAL A 134 -1.26 -10.66 17.56
N LEU A 135 -2.59 -10.62 17.66
CA LEU A 135 -3.31 -9.37 17.89
C LEU A 135 -2.94 -8.74 19.25
N ASP A 136 -2.59 -9.54 20.29
CA ASP A 136 -2.09 -9.00 21.56
C ASP A 136 -0.75 -8.26 21.39
N ILE A 137 0.13 -8.74 20.48
CA ILE A 137 1.36 -8.04 20.15
C ILE A 137 1.07 -6.71 19.43
N LEU A 138 0.11 -6.71 18.50
CA LEU A 138 -0.31 -5.47 17.83
C LEU A 138 -0.86 -4.46 18.82
N LEU A 139 -1.60 -4.90 19.85
CA LEU A 139 -2.08 -4.03 20.92
C LEU A 139 -0.93 -3.39 21.69
N GLN A 140 0.11 -4.14 22.04
CA GLN A 140 1.30 -3.60 22.73
C GLN A 140 2.02 -2.56 21.86
N LEU A 141 2.16 -2.84 20.56
CA LEU A 141 2.75 -1.88 19.62
C LEU A 141 1.92 -0.59 19.52
N LEU A 142 0.60 -0.70 19.43
CA LEU A 142 -0.30 0.44 19.32
C LEU A 142 -0.36 1.27 20.60
N ASP A 143 -0.26 0.63 21.78
CA ASP A 143 -0.37 1.29 23.08
C ASP A 143 0.94 1.91 23.57
N ALA A 144 2.00 1.13 23.54
CA ALA A 144 3.25 1.48 24.18
C ALA A 144 4.44 1.55 23.20
N ALA A 145 4.22 1.22 21.94
CA ALA A 145 5.28 1.09 20.94
C ALA A 145 6.47 0.25 21.44
N ARG A 146 6.22 -0.75 22.29
CA ARG A 146 7.26 -1.60 22.91
C ARG A 146 6.84 -3.06 22.87
N ILE A 147 7.83 -3.93 22.61
CA ILE A 147 7.64 -5.38 22.60
C ILE A 147 8.82 -6.02 23.30
N THR A 148 8.55 -7.01 24.15
CA THR A 148 9.58 -7.87 24.72
C THR A 148 9.68 -9.14 23.87
N VAL A 149 10.87 -9.40 23.32
CA VAL A 149 11.18 -10.57 22.50
C VAL A 149 11.75 -11.71 23.33
N ALA A 150 11.90 -12.91 22.74
CA ALA A 150 12.34 -14.12 23.45
C ALA A 150 13.77 -14.03 24.03
N THR A 151 14.57 -13.06 23.61
CA THR A 151 15.86 -12.74 24.25
C THR A 151 15.71 -12.08 25.63
N GLY A 152 14.50 -11.68 26.02
CA GLY A 152 14.22 -10.86 27.22
C GLY A 152 14.41 -9.36 26.99
N GLN A 153 14.86 -8.95 25.82
CA GLN A 153 15.04 -7.55 25.46
C GLN A 153 13.70 -6.87 25.14
N THR A 154 13.49 -5.69 25.67
CA THR A 154 12.37 -4.83 25.28
C THR A 154 12.81 -3.90 24.16
N LEU A 155 12.14 -4.02 23.01
CA LEU A 155 12.40 -3.26 21.79
C LEU A 155 11.45 -2.05 21.73
N ASP A 156 11.99 -0.89 21.36
CA ASP A 156 11.25 0.36 21.22
C ASP A 156 10.91 0.62 19.73
N PHE A 157 9.64 0.72 19.41
CA PHE A 157 9.08 1.03 18.09
C PHE A 157 8.45 2.42 18.01
N SER A 158 8.74 3.32 18.94
CA SER A 158 8.22 4.69 18.93
C SER A 158 8.65 5.50 17.69
N GLY A 159 9.73 5.08 17.02
CA GLY A 159 10.17 5.62 15.74
C GLY A 159 9.39 5.12 14.51
N PHE A 160 8.41 4.23 14.68
CA PHE A 160 7.73 3.59 13.56
C PHE A 160 6.28 4.06 13.40
N TYR A 161 5.79 3.99 12.15
CA TYR A 161 4.37 3.98 11.83
C TYR A 161 3.85 2.55 11.81
N ILE A 162 2.65 2.35 12.38
CA ILE A 162 1.97 1.06 12.40
C ILE A 162 0.80 1.10 11.42
N TRP A 163 0.84 0.22 10.44
CA TRP A 163 -0.17 0.11 9.40
C TRP A 163 -0.86 -1.24 9.50
N LEU A 164 -2.16 -1.22 9.59
CA LEU A 164 -3.01 -2.40 9.51
C LEU A 164 -3.83 -2.29 8.22
N THR A 165 -3.82 -3.31 7.36
CA THR A 165 -4.78 -3.39 6.27
C THR A 165 -5.81 -4.46 6.56
N SER A 166 -6.99 -4.31 5.98
CA SER A 166 -8.06 -5.29 6.08
C SER A 166 -8.97 -5.23 4.85
N ASN A 167 -9.52 -6.37 4.49
CA ASN A 167 -10.52 -6.50 3.45
C ASN A 167 -11.96 -6.48 3.99
N ILE A 168 -12.12 -6.24 5.29
CA ILE A 168 -13.44 -6.06 5.94
C ILE A 168 -14.16 -4.88 5.28
N GLY A 169 -15.46 -5.01 5.05
CA GLY A 169 -16.28 -4.00 4.41
C GLY A 169 -16.30 -4.06 2.88
N SER A 170 -15.58 -5.00 2.27
CA SER A 170 -15.56 -5.14 0.80
C SER A 170 -16.93 -5.48 0.22
N ALA A 171 -17.73 -6.29 0.92
CA ALA A 171 -19.08 -6.65 0.51
C ALA A 171 -20.03 -5.45 0.59
N GLU A 172 -19.94 -4.66 1.65
CA GLU A 172 -20.69 -3.41 1.85
C GLU A 172 -20.38 -2.40 0.74
N LEU A 173 -19.09 -2.23 0.42
CA LEU A 173 -18.63 -1.39 -0.69
C LEU A 173 -19.12 -1.88 -2.06
N MET A 174 -19.42 -3.16 -2.21
CA MET A 174 -20.00 -3.71 -3.44
C MET A 174 -21.52 -3.54 -3.50
N SER A 175 -22.22 -3.67 -2.38
CA SER A 175 -23.69 -3.63 -2.33
C SER A 175 -24.26 -2.21 -2.27
N LEU A 176 -23.54 -1.25 -1.67
CA LEU A 176 -23.99 0.11 -1.43
C LEU A 176 -23.45 1.11 -2.46
N GLN A 177 -23.32 0.72 -3.73
CA GLN A 177 -22.69 1.53 -4.79
C GLN A 177 -23.38 2.88 -5.03
N HIS A 178 -24.66 2.99 -4.70
CA HIS A 178 -25.49 4.21 -4.92
C HIS A 178 -25.65 5.05 -3.64
N SER A 179 -25.03 4.63 -2.53
CA SER A 179 -25.05 5.40 -1.29
C SER A 179 -24.00 6.51 -1.32
N ASN A 180 -24.25 7.59 -0.55
CA ASN A 180 -23.23 8.61 -0.39
C ASN A 180 -22.03 8.09 0.41
N ASP A 181 -20.86 8.69 0.18
CA ASP A 181 -19.58 8.27 0.77
C ASP A 181 -19.63 8.20 2.30
N ALA A 182 -20.28 9.15 2.97
CA ALA A 182 -20.39 9.19 4.42
C ALA A 182 -21.19 8.01 4.98
N THR A 183 -22.26 7.59 4.30
CA THR A 183 -23.05 6.42 4.69
C THR A 183 -22.25 5.15 4.48
N LEU A 184 -21.57 5.04 3.35
CA LEU A 184 -20.72 3.92 3.01
C LEU A 184 -19.58 3.75 4.02
N GLU A 185 -18.86 4.84 4.33
CA GLU A 185 -17.78 4.84 5.33
C GLU A 185 -18.29 4.38 6.70
N ARG A 186 -19.44 4.89 7.14
CA ARG A 186 -20.07 4.49 8.42
C ARG A 186 -20.39 3.00 8.46
N HIS A 187 -20.95 2.42 7.40
CA HIS A 187 -21.28 1.00 7.34
C HIS A 187 -20.02 0.12 7.41
N VAL A 188 -18.99 0.47 6.64
CA VAL A 188 -17.70 -0.24 6.66
C VAL A 188 -17.03 -0.16 8.03
N LEU A 189 -17.00 1.01 8.65
CA LEU A 189 -16.44 1.20 9.99
C LEU A 189 -17.20 0.42 11.05
N THR A 190 -18.54 0.40 10.99
CA THR A 190 -19.38 -0.41 11.87
C THR A 190 -19.07 -1.89 11.72
N ARG A 191 -18.95 -2.37 10.48
CA ARG A 191 -18.59 -3.76 10.21
C ARG A 191 -17.20 -4.11 10.72
N ALA A 192 -16.22 -3.22 10.52
CA ALA A 192 -14.86 -3.40 11.02
C ALA A 192 -14.83 -3.45 12.56
N GLN A 193 -15.59 -2.58 13.23
CA GLN A 193 -15.70 -2.57 14.70
C GLN A 193 -16.33 -3.86 15.27
N GLN A 194 -17.24 -4.49 14.52
CA GLN A 194 -17.86 -5.77 14.91
C GLN A 194 -16.96 -6.99 14.65
N THR A 195 -16.04 -6.88 13.68
CA THR A 195 -15.23 -8.02 13.23
C THR A 195 -13.84 -8.02 13.85
N LEU A 196 -13.21 -6.85 13.95
CA LEU A 196 -11.91 -6.69 14.61
C LEU A 196 -12.09 -6.61 16.14
N ARG A 197 -11.05 -6.95 16.87
CA ARG A 197 -11.04 -6.77 18.33
C ARG A 197 -11.30 -5.29 18.67
N PRO A 198 -12.27 -4.99 19.54
CA PRO A 198 -12.63 -3.61 19.88
C PRO A 198 -11.44 -2.78 20.37
N GLU A 199 -10.50 -3.42 21.08
CA GLU A 199 -9.31 -2.77 21.63
C GLU A 199 -8.37 -2.28 20.50
N ILE A 200 -8.16 -3.06 19.44
CA ILE A 200 -7.36 -2.63 18.26
C ILE A 200 -8.05 -1.47 17.59
N PHE A 201 -9.35 -1.62 17.32
CA PHE A 201 -10.12 -0.57 16.66
C PHE A 201 -10.08 0.77 17.43
N ALA A 202 -10.13 0.72 18.75
CA ALA A 202 -10.10 1.92 19.60
C ALA A 202 -8.72 2.60 19.63
N ARG A 203 -7.61 1.83 19.51
CA ARG A 203 -6.24 2.34 19.66
C ARG A 203 -5.62 2.91 18.40
N VAL A 204 -6.13 2.52 17.25
CA VAL A 204 -5.64 3.06 15.97
C VAL A 204 -6.02 4.53 15.84
N ASN A 205 -5.05 5.38 15.44
CA ASN A 205 -5.26 6.83 15.30
C ASN A 205 -6.25 7.17 14.18
N GLU A 206 -6.06 6.57 13.00
CA GLU A 206 -6.91 6.83 11.84
C GLU A 206 -7.46 5.53 11.25
N LYS A 207 -8.76 5.50 11.04
CA LYS A 207 -9.50 4.45 10.36
C LYS A 207 -9.99 5.01 9.04
N LEU A 208 -9.55 4.41 7.95
CA LEU A 208 -9.71 4.95 6.61
C LEU A 208 -10.35 3.90 5.71
N VAL A 209 -11.43 4.26 5.06
CA VAL A 209 -12.11 3.40 4.10
C VAL A 209 -11.63 3.77 2.71
N PHE A 210 -11.02 2.82 2.02
CA PHE A 210 -10.59 2.95 0.63
C PHE A 210 -11.75 2.52 -0.27
N HIS A 211 -12.16 3.41 -1.14
CA HIS A 211 -13.29 3.21 -2.05
C HIS A 211 -12.88 2.41 -3.29
N ARG A 212 -13.88 1.89 -3.98
CA ARG A 212 -13.68 1.24 -5.28
C ARG A 212 -13.18 2.28 -6.30
N LEU A 213 -12.35 1.80 -7.22
CA LEU A 213 -11.85 2.62 -8.30
C LEU A 213 -12.91 2.78 -9.39
N SER A 214 -13.28 4.02 -9.69
CA SER A 214 -14.10 4.34 -10.86
C SER A 214 -13.35 4.01 -12.16
N TYR A 215 -14.04 3.98 -13.27
CA TYR A 215 -13.41 3.74 -14.57
C TYR A 215 -12.36 4.81 -14.91
N GLU A 216 -12.61 6.07 -14.56
CA GLU A 216 -11.65 7.16 -14.72
C GLU A 216 -10.37 6.89 -13.92
N HIS A 217 -10.49 6.49 -12.66
CA HIS A 217 -9.33 6.13 -11.83
C HIS A 217 -8.57 4.92 -12.38
N GLN A 218 -9.27 3.95 -12.99
CA GLN A 218 -8.63 2.80 -13.64
C GLN A 218 -7.81 3.25 -14.86
N LEU A 219 -8.34 4.18 -15.67
CA LEU A 219 -7.62 4.78 -16.79
C LEU A 219 -6.37 5.54 -16.30
N GLU A 220 -6.49 6.39 -15.28
CA GLU A 220 -5.35 7.11 -14.70
C GLU A 220 -4.25 6.17 -14.16
N ILE A 221 -4.64 5.03 -13.59
CA ILE A 221 -3.69 4.01 -13.11
C ILE A 221 -3.00 3.32 -14.28
N ALA A 222 -3.75 2.94 -15.31
CA ALA A 222 -3.20 2.35 -16.53
C ALA A 222 -2.24 3.30 -17.23
N GLU A 223 -2.62 4.58 -17.38
CA GLU A 223 -1.78 5.63 -17.95
C GLU A 223 -0.46 5.80 -17.18
N LYS A 224 -0.52 5.81 -15.84
CA LYS A 224 0.67 5.91 -14.98
C LYS A 224 1.64 4.74 -15.21
N PHE A 225 1.16 3.50 -15.30
CA PHE A 225 2.01 2.35 -15.55
C PHE A 225 2.52 2.35 -17.00
N LEU A 226 1.67 2.67 -17.96
CA LEU A 226 2.05 2.79 -19.36
C LEU A 226 3.14 3.86 -19.58
N ALA A 227 3.00 5.03 -18.97
CA ALA A 227 4.01 6.08 -19.05
C ALA A 227 5.39 5.63 -18.54
N ARG A 228 5.41 4.87 -17.44
CA ARG A 228 6.65 4.28 -16.89
C ARG A 228 7.26 3.27 -17.86
N GLU A 229 6.43 2.40 -18.44
CA GLU A 229 6.88 1.39 -19.40
C GLU A 229 7.42 2.01 -20.68
N ILE A 230 6.71 3.00 -21.22
CA ILE A 230 7.18 3.76 -22.40
C ILE A 230 8.52 4.47 -22.12
N GLN A 231 8.68 5.06 -20.93
CA GLN A 231 9.94 5.68 -20.53
C GLN A 231 11.08 4.65 -20.44
N PHE A 232 10.80 3.49 -19.90
CA PHE A 232 11.74 2.38 -19.79
C PHE A 232 12.17 1.89 -21.20
N LEU A 233 11.23 1.73 -22.13
CA LEU A 233 11.51 1.31 -23.51
C LEU A 233 12.26 2.40 -24.30
N LYS A 234 11.88 3.66 -24.10
CA LYS A 234 12.57 4.81 -24.75
C LYS A 234 14.03 4.88 -24.34
N ALA A 235 14.37 4.61 -23.07
CA ALA A 235 15.75 4.56 -22.62
C ALA A 235 16.57 3.42 -23.28
N ARG A 236 15.91 2.46 -23.94
CA ARG A 236 16.50 1.35 -24.70
C ARG A 236 16.46 1.56 -26.21
N GLY A 237 16.04 2.75 -26.67
CA GLY A 237 15.99 3.09 -28.09
C GLY A 237 14.67 2.77 -28.80
N HIS A 238 13.63 2.38 -28.05
CA HIS A 238 12.30 2.11 -28.61
C HIS A 238 11.39 3.32 -28.39
N ALA A 239 11.01 4.01 -29.46
CA ALA A 239 10.16 5.21 -29.41
C ALA A 239 8.74 4.85 -29.85
N LEU A 240 7.80 4.79 -28.90
CA LEU A 240 6.42 4.43 -29.16
C LEU A 240 5.50 5.64 -28.99
N GLU A 241 4.60 5.86 -29.95
CA GLU A 241 3.49 6.79 -29.87
C GLU A 241 2.22 6.00 -29.51
N LEU A 242 1.33 6.59 -28.72
CA LEU A 242 0.17 5.88 -28.17
C LEU A 242 -1.09 6.19 -28.99
N ASP A 243 -1.74 5.16 -29.52
CA ASP A 243 -3.10 5.30 -30.04
C ASP A 243 -4.13 5.38 -28.88
N LYS A 244 -5.26 6.05 -29.16
CA LYS A 244 -6.35 6.28 -28.16
C LYS A 244 -6.97 4.97 -27.64
N THR A 245 -6.89 3.88 -28.40
CA THR A 245 -7.45 2.58 -28.08
C THR A 245 -6.64 1.83 -27.02
N VAL A 246 -5.37 2.17 -26.83
CA VAL A 246 -4.43 1.45 -25.95
C VAL A 246 -4.88 1.50 -24.49
N LEU A 247 -5.20 2.68 -23.96
CA LEU A 247 -5.57 2.82 -22.54
C LEU A 247 -6.85 2.05 -22.18
N PRO A 248 -7.98 2.16 -22.92
CA PRO A 248 -9.16 1.35 -22.67
C PRO A 248 -8.89 -0.16 -22.75
N PHE A 249 -8.06 -0.57 -23.68
CA PHE A 249 -7.65 -1.97 -23.84
C PHE A 249 -6.88 -2.46 -22.61
N LEU A 250 -5.89 -1.70 -22.13
CA LEU A 250 -5.11 -2.05 -20.96
C LEU A 250 -5.99 -2.13 -19.70
N VAL A 251 -6.96 -1.23 -19.53
CA VAL A 251 -7.93 -1.30 -18.42
C VAL A 251 -8.76 -2.57 -18.52
N ARG A 252 -9.27 -2.92 -19.70
CA ARG A 252 -10.04 -4.15 -19.92
C ARG A 252 -9.25 -5.41 -19.55
N LYS A 253 -7.94 -5.44 -19.84
CA LYS A 253 -7.05 -6.58 -19.56
C LYS A 253 -6.49 -6.60 -18.14
N GLY A 254 -6.20 -5.42 -17.58
CA GLY A 254 -5.49 -5.26 -16.32
C GLY A 254 -6.38 -5.03 -15.10
N PHE A 255 -7.66 -4.70 -15.26
CA PHE A 255 -8.57 -4.54 -14.13
C PHE A 255 -9.40 -5.80 -13.90
N HIS A 256 -9.47 -6.25 -12.66
CA HIS A 256 -10.26 -7.42 -12.30
C HIS A 256 -11.27 -7.07 -11.20
N PRO A 257 -12.57 -7.44 -11.29
CA PRO A 257 -13.60 -7.05 -10.32
C PRO A 257 -13.28 -7.40 -8.86
N LYS A 258 -12.59 -8.55 -8.63
CA LYS A 258 -12.20 -9.02 -7.27
C LYS A 258 -10.81 -8.57 -6.84
N LEU A 259 -9.87 -8.37 -7.79
CA LEU A 259 -8.47 -8.02 -7.51
C LEU A 259 -8.18 -6.53 -7.70
N GLY A 260 -9.18 -5.76 -8.15
CA GLY A 260 -9.02 -4.34 -8.45
C GLY A 260 -7.95 -4.08 -9.52
N ALA A 261 -7.15 -3.05 -9.31
CA ALA A 261 -6.06 -2.68 -10.20
C ALA A 261 -4.74 -3.43 -9.91
N ARG A 262 -4.75 -4.46 -9.04
CA ARG A 262 -3.52 -5.22 -8.70
C ARG A 262 -2.86 -5.84 -9.94
N PRO A 263 -3.59 -6.45 -10.91
CA PRO A 263 -2.98 -7.00 -12.12
C PRO A 263 -2.58 -5.96 -13.17
N MET A 264 -2.92 -4.67 -12.99
CA MET A 264 -2.76 -3.65 -14.02
C MET A 264 -1.29 -3.45 -14.45
N ARG A 265 -0.37 -3.45 -13.47
CA ARG A 265 1.06 -3.30 -13.76
C ARG A 265 1.55 -4.43 -14.66
N ASP A 266 1.32 -5.66 -14.23
CA ASP A 266 1.78 -6.87 -14.94
C ASP A 266 1.14 -6.96 -16.33
N ALA A 267 -0.12 -6.55 -16.46
CA ALA A 267 -0.82 -6.51 -17.74
C ALA A 267 -0.18 -5.48 -18.69
N VAL A 268 0.15 -4.28 -18.19
CA VAL A 268 0.82 -3.25 -18.99
C VAL A 268 2.20 -3.73 -19.44
N GLU A 269 3.04 -4.16 -18.49
CA GLU A 269 4.41 -4.64 -18.77
C GLU A 269 4.39 -5.79 -19.79
N LYS A 270 3.51 -6.78 -19.59
CA LYS A 270 3.39 -7.92 -20.48
C LYS A 270 2.92 -7.52 -21.88
N LEU A 271 1.76 -6.83 -21.99
CA LEU A 271 1.15 -6.57 -23.28
C LEU A 271 1.98 -5.61 -24.15
N VAL A 272 2.60 -4.59 -23.54
CA VAL A 272 3.50 -3.69 -24.25
C VAL A 272 4.81 -4.41 -24.62
N GLY A 273 5.36 -5.19 -23.70
CA GLY A 273 6.56 -6.00 -23.92
C GLY A 273 6.37 -7.03 -25.04
N ASP A 274 5.21 -7.71 -25.08
CA ASP A 274 4.88 -8.68 -26.15
C ASP A 274 4.84 -7.98 -27.51
N ALA A 275 4.17 -6.81 -27.63
CA ALA A 275 4.09 -6.05 -28.88
C ALA A 275 5.47 -5.59 -29.39
N VAL A 276 6.34 -5.12 -28.49
CA VAL A 276 7.71 -4.75 -28.82
C VAL A 276 8.53 -5.98 -29.24
N SER A 277 8.37 -7.09 -28.54
CA SER A 277 9.09 -8.34 -28.82
C SER A 277 8.74 -8.90 -30.20
N GLU A 278 7.45 -8.93 -30.59
CA GLU A 278 7.02 -9.35 -31.93
C GLU A 278 7.69 -8.49 -33.02
N CYS A 279 7.70 -7.15 -32.83
CA CYS A 279 8.32 -6.24 -33.77
C CYS A 279 9.83 -6.54 -33.94
N LEU A 280 10.55 -6.80 -32.85
CA LEU A 280 11.98 -7.10 -32.87
C LEU A 280 12.30 -8.48 -33.49
N LEU A 281 11.44 -9.47 -33.24
CA LEU A 281 11.57 -10.81 -33.85
C LEU A 281 11.40 -10.78 -35.39
N ASP A 282 10.54 -9.87 -35.86
CA ASP A 282 10.38 -9.60 -37.30
C ASP A 282 11.51 -8.76 -37.89
N ALA A 283 12.59 -8.51 -37.17
CA ALA A 283 13.71 -7.65 -37.52
C ALA A 283 13.30 -6.20 -37.87
N ARG A 284 12.15 -5.72 -37.32
CA ARG A 284 11.68 -4.35 -37.49
C ARG A 284 12.10 -3.51 -36.28
N PRO A 285 12.40 -2.21 -36.43
CA PRO A 285 12.62 -1.35 -35.28
C PRO A 285 11.31 -1.17 -34.52
N ALA A 286 11.36 -1.32 -33.18
CA ALA A 286 10.20 -1.08 -32.32
C ALA A 286 10.02 0.44 -32.10
N CYS A 287 9.72 1.16 -33.18
CA CYS A 287 9.48 2.60 -33.22
C CYS A 287 8.26 2.85 -34.11
N GLY A 288 7.23 3.51 -33.56
CA GLY A 288 5.98 3.76 -34.28
C GLY A 288 4.78 3.85 -33.34
N ALA A 289 3.58 3.70 -33.91
CA ALA A 289 2.35 3.76 -33.15
C ALA A 289 2.06 2.43 -32.45
N LEU A 290 1.93 2.44 -31.11
CA LEU A 290 1.37 1.33 -30.35
C LEU A 290 -0.16 1.39 -30.47
N ALA A 291 -0.76 0.38 -31.03
CA ALA A 291 -2.20 0.31 -31.30
C ALA A 291 -2.78 -1.07 -30.92
N VAL A 292 -4.11 -1.16 -30.90
CA VAL A 292 -4.83 -2.43 -30.63
C VAL A 292 -5.10 -3.14 -31.97
N ASP A 293 -4.72 -4.39 -32.04
CA ASP A 293 -5.23 -5.32 -33.06
C ASP A 293 -6.43 -6.08 -32.48
N ASP A 294 -7.64 -5.63 -32.84
CA ASP A 294 -8.89 -6.24 -32.35
C ASP A 294 -9.06 -7.68 -32.82
N SER A 295 -8.47 -8.06 -33.95
CA SER A 295 -8.59 -9.41 -34.51
C SER A 295 -7.79 -10.43 -33.69
N ARG A 296 -6.66 -10.02 -33.13
CA ARG A 296 -5.77 -10.82 -32.30
C ARG A 296 -5.97 -10.59 -30.80
N ASP A 297 -6.79 -9.57 -30.43
CA ASP A 297 -7.01 -9.12 -29.05
C ASP A 297 -5.67 -8.82 -28.30
N CYS A 298 -4.72 -8.16 -29.00
CA CYS A 298 -3.39 -7.81 -28.53
C CYS A 298 -3.00 -6.38 -28.89
N LEU A 299 -1.85 -5.92 -28.37
CA LEU A 299 -1.18 -4.69 -28.82
C LEU A 299 -0.19 -5.01 -29.94
N VAL A 300 -0.05 -4.08 -30.88
CA VAL A 300 0.91 -4.17 -31.99
C VAL A 300 1.62 -2.82 -32.17
N VAL A 301 2.86 -2.86 -32.68
CA VAL A 301 3.60 -1.67 -33.12
C VAL A 301 3.47 -1.56 -34.62
N LEU A 302 2.84 -0.45 -35.08
CA LEU A 302 2.59 -0.12 -36.48
C LEU A 302 3.73 0.71 -37.07
#